data_b0d93f375e29c458817066fafe61a75a
#
_entry.id   b0d93f375e29c458817066fafe61a75a
#
_cell.length_a   1.000
_cell.length_b   1.000
_cell.length_c   1.000
_cell.angle_alpha   90.00
_cell.angle_beta   90.00
_cell.angle_gamma   90.00
#
_symmetry.space_group_name_H-M   'P 1'
#
loop_
_entity.id
_entity.type
_entity.pdbx_description
1 polymer ?
#
loop_
_entity_poly.entity_id
_entity_poly.type
_entity_poly.pdbx_seq_one_letter_code
_entity_poly.pdbx_strand_id
1 'polypeptide(L)'
;MSKLPRASSDKHIAAFKRAGWIVNHIERSHYILIKEGRDVHLSIPVHKGRTLGIGLLKKLIAKAGLTNEEYIDLFYGCVVLKFLTL
;
A
#
# COMPACT_ATOMS: atom_id res chain seq x y z
N MET A 1 19.49 -2.34 5.67
CA MET A 1 18.13 -2.80 5.85
C MET A 1 17.14 -1.67 5.67
N SER A 2 16.15 -1.93 4.86
CA SER A 2 15.14 -0.92 4.55
C SER A 2 14.12 -0.84 5.67
N LYS A 3 13.81 0.37 6.09
CA LYS A 3 12.77 0.59 7.09
C LYS A 3 11.47 0.93 6.40
N LEU A 4 10.40 0.26 6.81
CA LEU A 4 9.08 0.59 6.33
C LEU A 4 8.65 1.94 6.91
N PRO A 5 8.03 2.81 6.09
CA PRO A 5 7.64 4.14 6.57
C PRO A 5 6.48 4.08 7.54
N ARG A 6 6.55 4.90 8.57
CA ARG A 6 5.45 5.10 9.50
C ARG A 6 4.66 6.31 9.02
N ALA A 7 3.46 6.07 8.58
CA ALA A 7 2.66 7.12 7.99
C ALA A 7 1.18 6.82 8.18
N SER A 8 0.35 7.80 7.86
CA SER A 8 -1.09 7.61 7.91
C SER A 8 -1.54 6.62 6.86
N SER A 9 -2.70 6.01 7.08
CA SER A 9 -3.25 5.03 6.14
C SER A 9 -3.45 5.63 4.76
N ASP A 10 -3.79 6.91 4.67
CA ASP A 10 -3.98 7.58 3.37
C ASP A 10 -2.73 7.48 2.50
N LYS A 11 -1.56 7.68 3.10
CA LYS A 11 -0.30 7.63 2.36
C LYS A 11 0.02 6.21 1.93
N HIS A 12 -0.31 5.24 2.77
CA HIS A 12 -0.11 3.84 2.41
C HIS A 12 -1.07 3.40 1.31
N ILE A 13 -2.31 3.85 1.36
CA ILE A 13 -3.27 3.56 0.30
C ILE A 13 -2.77 4.14 -1.02
N ALA A 14 -2.23 5.36 -1.00
CA ALA A 14 -1.67 5.96 -2.21
C ALA A 14 -0.53 5.11 -2.78
N ALA A 15 0.31 4.54 -1.92
CA ALA A 15 1.39 3.67 -2.37
C ALA A 15 0.85 2.41 -3.04
N PHE A 16 -0.15 1.76 -2.45
CA PHE A 16 -0.76 0.58 -3.05
C PHE A 16 -1.44 0.92 -4.39
N LYS A 17 -2.04 2.11 -4.49
CA LYS A 17 -2.64 2.54 -5.76
C LYS A 17 -1.59 2.63 -6.85
N ARG A 18 -0.38 3.07 -6.53
CA ARG A 18 0.71 3.11 -7.51
C ARG A 18 1.09 1.72 -8.00
N ALA A 19 0.81 0.70 -7.20
CA ALA A 19 1.05 -0.69 -7.58
C ALA A 19 -0.12 -1.30 -8.36
N GLY A 20 -1.16 -0.52 -8.61
CA GLY A 20 -2.31 -0.99 -9.39
C GLY A 20 -3.52 -1.38 -8.57
N TRP A 21 -3.46 -1.19 -7.25
CA TRP A 21 -4.62 -1.47 -6.42
C TRP A 21 -5.59 -0.30 -6.47
N ILE A 22 -6.89 -0.59 -6.42
CA ILE A 22 -7.93 0.44 -6.42
C ILE A 22 -8.85 0.22 -5.23
N VAL A 23 -9.43 1.29 -4.75
CA VAL A 23 -10.42 1.20 -3.67
C VAL A 23 -11.73 0.69 -4.26
N ASN A 24 -12.12 -0.51 -3.87
CA ASN A 24 -13.37 -1.10 -4.32
C ASN A 24 -14.56 -0.52 -3.56
N HIS A 25 -14.44 -0.50 -2.24
CA HIS A 25 -15.48 0.09 -1.40
C HIS A 25 -14.91 0.38 -0.02
N ILE A 26 -15.68 1.07 0.79
CA ILE A 26 -15.29 1.42 2.15
C ILE A 26 -16.34 0.82 3.08
N GLU A 27 -15.87 -0.01 4.02
CA GLU A 27 -16.73 -0.59 5.05
C GLU A 27 -16.34 0.02 6.38
N ARG A 28 -17.20 0.87 6.94
CA ARG A 28 -16.92 1.61 8.17
C ARG A 28 -15.65 2.41 7.98
N SER A 29 -14.62 2.09 8.74
CA SER A 29 -13.33 2.77 8.62
C SER A 29 -12.30 1.96 7.84
N HIS A 30 -12.72 0.88 7.17
CA HIS A 30 -11.80 0.02 6.40
C HIS A 30 -11.96 0.28 4.91
N TYR A 31 -10.86 0.61 4.26
CA TYR A 31 -10.81 0.75 2.81
C TYR A 31 -10.43 -0.60 2.22
N ILE A 32 -11.30 -1.11 1.36
CA ILE A 32 -11.09 -2.42 0.73
C ILE A 32 -10.53 -2.19 -0.66
N LEU A 33 -9.29 -2.63 -0.89
CA LEU A 33 -8.60 -2.46 -2.16
C LEU A 33 -8.56 -3.78 -2.91
N ILE A 34 -8.78 -3.70 -4.21
CA ILE A 34 -8.70 -4.84 -5.11
C ILE A 34 -7.73 -4.53 -6.24
N LYS A 35 -7.25 -5.57 -6.89
CA LYS A 35 -6.38 -5.44 -8.04
C LYS A 35 -6.75 -6.49 -9.06
N GLU A 36 -6.84 -6.10 -10.32
CA GLU A 36 -7.13 -7.00 -11.41
C GLU A 36 -6.10 -8.13 -11.46
N GLY A 37 -6.58 -9.36 -11.60
CA GLY A 37 -5.69 -10.51 -11.65
C GLY A 37 -5.28 -11.06 -10.28
N ARG A 38 -5.76 -10.44 -9.19
CA ARG A 38 -5.46 -10.91 -7.84
C ARG A 38 -6.74 -11.35 -7.15
N ASP A 39 -6.69 -12.53 -6.55
CA ASP A 39 -7.84 -13.09 -5.83
C ASP A 39 -8.01 -12.53 -4.43
N VAL A 40 -6.97 -11.90 -3.90
CA VAL A 40 -7.00 -11.35 -2.54
C VAL A 40 -7.36 -9.88 -2.58
N HIS A 41 -7.88 -9.38 -1.47
CA HIS A 41 -8.12 -7.95 -1.31
C HIS A 41 -7.34 -7.46 -0.10
N LEU A 42 -7.10 -6.15 -0.07
CA LEU A 42 -6.42 -5.51 1.06
C LEU A 42 -7.47 -4.74 1.86
N SER A 43 -7.48 -4.96 3.17
CA SER A 43 -8.37 -4.23 4.07
C SER A 43 -7.50 -3.31 4.93
N ILE A 44 -7.60 -2.01 4.70
CA ILE A 44 -6.74 -1.03 5.34
C ILE A 44 -7.57 -0.14 6.26
N PRO A 45 -7.36 -0.22 7.58
CA PRO A 45 -8.09 0.65 8.50
C PRO A 45 -7.60 2.09 8.37
N VAL A 46 -8.54 3.02 8.30
CA VAL A 46 -8.22 4.45 8.19
C VAL A 46 -8.82 5.15 9.40
N HIS A 47 -7.96 5.59 10.30
CA HIS A 47 -8.38 6.37 11.46
C HIS A 47 -7.67 7.70 11.43
N LYS A 48 -8.44 8.77 11.45
CA LYS A 48 -7.91 10.12 11.35
C LYS A 48 -6.89 10.37 12.46
N GLY A 49 -5.73 10.92 12.06
CA GLY A 49 -4.68 11.25 13.01
C GLY A 49 -3.84 10.10 13.50
N ARG A 50 -4.03 8.91 12.95
CA ARG A 50 -3.26 7.73 13.37
C ARG A 50 -2.40 7.19 12.25
N THR A 51 -1.24 6.65 12.63
CA THR A 51 -0.37 5.95 11.69
C THR A 51 -0.79 4.50 11.56
N LEU A 52 -0.52 3.93 10.40
CA LEU A 52 -0.75 2.51 10.18
C LEU A 52 0.35 1.71 10.87
N GLY A 53 -0.02 0.70 11.64
CA GLY A 53 0.94 -0.13 12.35
C GLY A 53 1.84 -0.91 11.40
N ILE A 54 3.13 -1.02 11.75
CA ILE A 54 4.11 -1.70 10.90
C ILE A 54 3.78 -3.19 10.75
N GLY A 55 3.29 -3.82 11.82
CA GLY A 55 2.92 -5.24 11.74
C GLY A 55 1.83 -5.50 10.72
N LEU A 56 0.79 -4.65 10.73
CA LEU A 56 -0.28 -4.77 9.76
C LEU A 56 0.22 -4.43 8.35
N LEU A 57 1.07 -3.40 8.24
CA LEU A 57 1.63 -3.01 6.95
C LEU A 57 2.41 -4.16 6.32
N LYS A 58 3.20 -4.87 7.10
CA LYS A 58 3.94 -6.03 6.58
C LYS A 58 3.00 -7.08 6.01
N LYS A 59 1.90 -7.34 6.69
CA LYS A 59 0.92 -8.31 6.19
C LYS A 59 0.28 -7.85 4.89
N LEU A 60 -0.02 -6.56 4.78
CA LEU A 60 -0.59 -6.01 3.56
C LEU A 60 0.38 -6.09 2.40
N ILE A 61 1.65 -5.78 2.64
CA ILE A 61 2.68 -5.85 1.62
C ILE A 61 2.82 -7.28 1.11
N ALA A 62 2.84 -8.25 2.02
CA ALA A 62 2.93 -9.67 1.65
C ALA A 62 1.71 -10.10 0.83
N LYS A 63 0.51 -9.71 1.24
CA LYS A 63 -0.72 -10.03 0.50
C LYS A 63 -0.70 -9.42 -0.89
N ALA A 64 -0.12 -8.24 -1.01
CA ALA A 64 -0.03 -7.55 -2.30
C ALA A 64 1.00 -8.17 -3.23
N GLY A 65 1.80 -9.12 -2.73
CA GLY A 65 2.83 -9.77 -3.53
C GLY A 65 4.06 -8.92 -3.75
N LEU A 66 4.31 -7.97 -2.85
CA LEU A 66 5.44 -7.06 -2.98
C LEU A 66 6.51 -7.39 -1.97
N THR A 67 7.75 -7.03 -2.30
CA THR A 67 8.82 -7.02 -1.30
C THR A 67 8.78 -5.70 -0.56
N ASN A 68 9.46 -5.64 0.59
CA ASN A 68 9.54 -4.39 1.34
C ASN A 68 10.20 -3.29 0.52
N GLU A 69 11.25 -3.64 -0.23
CA GLU A 69 11.95 -2.66 -1.09
C GLU A 69 11.04 -2.13 -2.17
N GLU A 70 10.28 -3.02 -2.82
CA GLU A 70 9.33 -2.59 -3.84
C GLU A 70 8.29 -1.65 -3.26
N TYR A 71 7.80 -1.95 -2.07
CA TYR A 71 6.81 -1.11 -1.42
C TYR A 71 7.38 0.27 -1.09
N ILE A 72 8.60 0.31 -0.57
CA ILE A 72 9.25 1.58 -0.23
C ILE A 72 9.40 2.46 -1.47
N ASP A 73 9.79 1.85 -2.59
CA ASP A 73 9.88 2.59 -3.86
C ASP A 73 8.53 3.18 -4.25
N LEU A 74 7.47 2.41 -4.10
CA LEU A 74 6.12 2.87 -4.42
C LEU A 74 5.68 3.99 -3.49
N PHE A 75 6.01 3.85 -2.21
CA PHE A 75 5.62 4.83 -1.20
C PHE A 75 6.25 6.20 -1.48
N TYR A 76 7.50 6.21 -1.86
CA TYR A 76 8.22 7.46 -2.16
C TYR A 76 8.14 7.87 -3.63
N GLY A 77 7.46 7.07 -4.46
CA GLY A 77 7.29 7.40 -5.86
C GLY A 77 8.48 7.14 -6.76
N CYS A 78 9.52 6.46 -6.25
CA CYS A 78 10.74 6.22 -7.01
C CYS A 78 10.52 5.33 -8.23
N VAL A 79 9.50 4.48 -8.20
CA VAL A 79 9.23 3.55 -9.29
C VAL A 79 8.96 4.28 -10.61
N VAL A 80 8.43 5.49 -10.54
CA VAL A 80 8.14 6.30 -11.72
C VAL A 80 9.43 6.60 -12.49
N LEU A 81 10.50 6.86 -11.77
CA LEU A 81 11.79 7.15 -12.40
C LEU A 81 12.33 5.94 -13.15
N LYS A 82 12.09 4.75 -12.66
CA LYS A 82 12.54 3.53 -13.33
C LYS A 82 11.88 3.35 -14.69
N PHE A 83 10.61 3.70 -14.81
CA PHE A 83 9.91 3.60 -16.08
C PHE A 83 10.38 4.66 -17.06
N LEU A 84 10.76 5.82 -16.56
CA LEU A 84 11.21 6.90 -17.42
C LEU A 84 12.59 6.63 -18.01
N THR A 85 13.36 5.74 -17.43
CA THR A 85 14.70 5.43 -17.92
C THR A 85 14.71 4.37 -19.01
N LEU A 86 13.58 3.80 -19.30
CA LEU A 86 13.47 2.82 -20.37
C LEU A 86 13.34 3.50 -21.71
#